data_74739a5dab5a95cf82c23a47fd321fef
#
_entry.id   74739a5dab5a95cf82c23a47fd321fef
#
_cell.length_a   1.000
_cell.length_b   1.000
_cell.length_c   1.000
_cell.angle_alpha   90.00
_cell.angle_beta   90.00
_cell.angle_gamma   90.00
#
_symmetry.space_group_name_H-M   'P 1'
#
loop_
_entity.id
_entity.type
_entity.pdbx_description
1 polymer ?
#
loop_
_entity_poly.entity_id
_entity_poly.type
_entity_poly.pdbx_seq_one_letter_code
_entity_poly.pdbx_strand_id
1 'polypeptide(L)'
;MIKNLIFDYGGVLLDWNPHYLYDPYFGDVDKAEWFLTHICTYEWNAQHDNGKPIAEGTAELIAEHPEWKKEIELYYGEFMKMMGGQISGMEEYVKELKAKGFRVFGLSNWSEETFALVRPVYPVLDLMEDMVISGIERVMKPDPRIFQLALQRFSIKAEETVFIDDNPNNVAAANALGITGILFEGKEKLEEVLNKLLC
;
A
#
# COMPACT_ATOMS: atom_id res chain seq x y z
N MET A 1 2.60 26.61 2.40
CA MET A 1 3.71 25.92 3.10
C MET A 1 3.24 24.52 3.48
N ILE A 2 4.02 23.49 3.18
CA ILE A 2 3.69 22.10 3.49
C ILE A 2 3.73 21.87 5.01
N LYS A 3 2.75 21.13 5.52
CA LYS A 3 2.61 20.77 6.93
C LYS A 3 2.31 19.28 7.12
N ASN A 4 1.76 18.63 6.09
CA ASN A 4 1.22 17.29 6.16
C ASN A 4 1.87 16.38 5.12
N LEU A 5 2.16 15.15 5.53
CA LEU A 5 2.72 14.12 4.68
C LEU A 5 1.81 12.90 4.76
N ILE A 6 1.37 12.40 3.61
CA ILE A 6 0.60 11.17 3.49
C ILE A 6 1.49 10.14 2.80
N PHE A 7 1.70 8.99 3.42
CA PHE A 7 2.47 7.88 2.89
C PHE A 7 1.58 6.73 2.44
N ASP A 8 1.85 6.16 1.28
CA ASP A 8 1.45 4.79 0.99
C ASP A 8 2.23 3.81 1.88
N TYR A 9 1.76 2.56 1.95
CA TYR A 9 2.39 1.53 2.76
C TYR A 9 3.16 0.53 1.88
N GLY A 10 2.48 -0.19 1.00
CA GLY A 10 3.12 -1.14 0.10
C GLY A 10 4.07 -0.43 -0.86
N GLY A 11 5.29 -0.93 -1.05
CA GLY A 11 6.28 -0.30 -1.91
C GLY A 11 6.93 0.99 -1.37
N VAL A 12 6.40 1.58 -0.27
CA VAL A 12 6.90 2.83 0.32
C VAL A 12 7.41 2.64 1.76
N LEU A 13 6.61 2.09 2.64
CA LEU A 13 6.99 1.80 4.03
C LEU A 13 7.24 0.32 4.29
N LEU A 14 6.51 -0.53 3.58
CA LEU A 14 6.56 -1.99 3.71
C LEU A 14 6.88 -2.62 2.36
N ASP A 15 7.77 -3.60 2.38
CA ASP A 15 8.07 -4.45 1.24
C ASP A 15 7.05 -5.60 1.21
N TRP A 16 6.21 -5.61 0.17
CA TRP A 16 5.25 -6.67 -0.10
C TRP A 16 5.46 -7.19 -1.51
N ASN A 17 5.66 -8.51 -1.63
CA ASN A 17 5.87 -9.14 -2.91
C ASN A 17 5.40 -10.60 -2.87
N PRO A 18 4.38 -11.00 -3.67
CA PRO A 18 3.89 -12.38 -3.70
C PRO A 18 4.94 -13.40 -4.19
N HIS A 19 5.99 -12.96 -4.89
CA HIS A 19 7.12 -13.82 -5.27
C HIS A 19 7.87 -14.39 -4.07
N TYR A 20 7.89 -13.71 -2.91
CA TYR A 20 8.49 -14.26 -1.68
C TYR A 20 7.83 -15.55 -1.21
N LEU A 21 6.56 -15.74 -1.51
CA LEU A 21 5.84 -16.99 -1.25
C LEU A 21 5.96 -17.97 -2.42
N TYR A 22 5.72 -17.53 -3.65
CA TYR A 22 5.49 -18.44 -4.76
C TYR A 22 6.77 -18.92 -5.46
N ASP A 23 7.84 -18.11 -5.50
CA ASP A 23 9.13 -18.55 -6.07
C ASP A 23 9.68 -19.79 -5.34
N PRO A 24 9.81 -19.77 -3.99
CA PRO A 24 10.26 -20.95 -3.27
C PRO A 24 9.22 -22.10 -3.27
N TYR A 25 7.90 -21.77 -3.33
CA TYR A 25 6.86 -22.79 -3.39
C TYR A 25 6.90 -23.61 -4.67
N PHE A 26 7.02 -22.96 -5.82
CA PHE A 26 7.10 -23.64 -7.10
C PHE A 26 8.52 -24.15 -7.42
N GLY A 27 9.57 -23.55 -6.84
CA GLY A 27 10.96 -23.80 -7.21
C GLY A 27 11.28 -23.37 -8.65
N ASP A 28 10.44 -22.52 -9.23
CA ASP A 28 10.47 -22.05 -10.61
C ASP A 28 9.85 -20.64 -10.68
N VAL A 29 10.69 -19.65 -10.95
CA VAL A 29 10.28 -18.22 -10.98
C VAL A 29 9.33 -17.94 -12.16
N ASP A 30 9.55 -18.55 -13.31
CA ASP A 30 8.69 -18.36 -14.48
C ASP A 30 7.29 -18.93 -14.24
N LYS A 31 7.19 -20.04 -13.52
CA LYS A 31 5.91 -20.62 -13.12
C LYS A 31 5.20 -19.75 -12.06
N ALA A 32 5.94 -19.19 -11.12
CA ALA A 32 5.40 -18.27 -10.13
C ALA A 32 4.85 -17.01 -10.81
N GLU A 33 5.62 -16.39 -11.70
CA GLU A 33 5.19 -15.23 -12.49
C GLU A 33 3.93 -15.55 -13.32
N TRP A 34 3.92 -16.72 -14.00
CA TRP A 34 2.73 -17.13 -14.76
C TRP A 34 1.51 -17.26 -13.86
N PHE A 35 1.65 -17.90 -12.69
CA PHE A 35 0.55 -18.07 -11.73
C PHE A 35 0.02 -16.73 -11.22
N LEU A 36 0.91 -15.79 -10.89
CA LEU A 36 0.56 -14.46 -10.39
C LEU A 36 -0.02 -13.53 -11.44
N THR A 37 0.26 -13.80 -12.72
CA THR A 37 -0.28 -12.99 -13.83
C THR A 37 -1.52 -13.59 -14.50
N HIS A 38 -1.83 -14.89 -14.28
CA HIS A 38 -2.96 -15.56 -14.92
C HIS A 38 -4.00 -16.13 -13.94
N ILE A 39 -3.63 -16.40 -12.69
CA ILE A 39 -4.52 -16.98 -11.69
C ILE A 39 -4.74 -15.97 -10.55
N CYS A 40 -3.79 -15.80 -9.64
CA CYS A 40 -3.88 -14.83 -8.54
C CYS A 40 -3.41 -13.44 -9.00
N THR A 41 -4.13 -12.85 -9.96
CA THR A 41 -3.72 -11.61 -10.61
C THR A 41 -3.81 -10.39 -9.68
N TYR A 42 -3.14 -9.31 -10.09
CA TYR A 42 -3.28 -8.02 -9.41
C TYR A 42 -4.75 -7.55 -9.35
N GLU A 43 -5.50 -7.71 -10.45
CA GLU A 43 -6.91 -7.33 -10.52
C GLU A 43 -7.78 -8.15 -9.57
N TRP A 44 -7.47 -9.42 -9.38
CA TRP A 44 -8.16 -10.25 -8.37
C TRP A 44 -7.84 -9.76 -6.96
N ASN A 45 -6.56 -9.53 -6.64
CA ASN A 45 -6.18 -8.97 -5.33
C ASN A 45 -6.82 -7.60 -5.07
N ALA A 46 -6.86 -6.73 -6.09
CA ALA A 46 -7.44 -5.40 -5.97
C ALA A 46 -8.94 -5.39 -5.60
N GLN A 47 -9.68 -6.46 -5.89
CA GLN A 47 -11.07 -6.59 -5.43
C GLN A 47 -11.14 -6.64 -3.90
N HIS A 48 -10.19 -7.33 -3.26
CA HIS A 48 -10.10 -7.42 -1.79
C HIS A 48 -9.62 -6.10 -1.18
N ASP A 49 -8.68 -5.42 -1.84
CA ASP A 49 -8.25 -4.08 -1.46
C ASP A 49 -9.38 -3.04 -1.60
N ASN A 50 -10.40 -3.34 -2.41
CA ASN A 50 -11.63 -2.56 -2.52
C ASN A 50 -12.78 -3.06 -1.63
N GLY A 51 -12.48 -3.97 -0.68
CA GLY A 51 -13.41 -4.40 0.36
C GLY A 51 -14.25 -5.64 0.04
N LYS A 52 -13.90 -6.42 -1.00
CA LYS A 52 -14.49 -7.75 -1.21
C LYS A 52 -13.95 -8.71 -0.14
N PRO A 53 -14.79 -9.51 0.54
CA PRO A 53 -14.33 -10.49 1.50
C PRO A 53 -13.37 -11.50 0.87
N ILE A 54 -12.25 -11.79 1.54
CA ILE A 54 -11.24 -12.73 1.05
C ILE A 54 -11.81 -14.11 0.81
N ALA A 55 -12.64 -14.61 1.73
CA ALA A 55 -13.26 -15.92 1.58
C ALA A 55 -14.17 -16.03 0.33
N GLU A 56 -14.87 -14.94 -0.02
CA GLU A 56 -15.73 -14.89 -1.21
C GLU A 56 -14.89 -14.93 -2.49
N GLY A 57 -13.92 -14.00 -2.64
CA GLY A 57 -13.10 -13.94 -3.84
C GLY A 57 -12.20 -15.17 -4.02
N THR A 58 -11.74 -15.77 -2.92
CA THR A 58 -10.99 -17.04 -2.95
C THR A 58 -11.87 -18.19 -3.47
N ALA A 59 -13.11 -18.29 -2.97
CA ALA A 59 -14.04 -19.34 -3.41
C ALA A 59 -14.42 -19.19 -4.89
N GLU A 60 -14.65 -17.98 -5.37
CA GLU A 60 -14.94 -17.70 -6.78
C GLU A 60 -13.75 -18.09 -7.66
N LEU A 61 -12.53 -17.68 -7.31
CA LEU A 61 -11.33 -18.01 -8.08
C LEU A 61 -11.08 -19.52 -8.12
N ILE A 62 -11.32 -20.24 -7.02
CA ILE A 62 -11.22 -21.71 -6.98
C ILE A 62 -12.27 -22.35 -7.90
N ALA A 63 -13.48 -21.80 -7.98
CA ALA A 63 -14.52 -22.32 -8.87
C ALA A 63 -14.15 -22.16 -10.36
N GLU A 64 -13.42 -21.09 -10.71
CA GLU A 64 -12.90 -20.83 -12.05
C GLU A 64 -11.67 -21.70 -12.37
N HIS A 65 -10.82 -21.96 -11.36
CA HIS A 65 -9.54 -22.67 -11.49
C HIS A 65 -9.37 -23.77 -10.45
N PRO A 66 -10.23 -24.81 -10.47
CA PRO A 66 -10.24 -25.86 -9.44
C PRO A 66 -8.94 -26.67 -9.34
N GLU A 67 -8.18 -26.73 -10.41
CA GLU A 67 -6.86 -27.37 -10.45
C GLU A 67 -5.77 -26.61 -9.65
N TRP A 68 -5.99 -25.33 -9.38
CA TRP A 68 -5.09 -24.47 -8.61
C TRP A 68 -5.59 -24.18 -7.19
N LYS A 69 -6.60 -24.93 -6.72
CA LYS A 69 -7.24 -24.67 -5.42
C LYS A 69 -6.23 -24.49 -4.28
N LYS A 70 -5.26 -25.38 -4.17
CA LYS A 70 -4.27 -25.35 -3.09
C LYS A 70 -3.40 -24.09 -3.15
N GLU A 71 -2.95 -23.72 -4.34
CA GLU A 71 -2.12 -22.57 -4.58
C GLU A 71 -2.90 -21.25 -4.33
N ILE A 72 -4.16 -21.19 -4.75
CA ILE A 72 -5.04 -20.05 -4.49
C ILE A 72 -5.27 -19.86 -2.98
N GLU A 73 -5.54 -20.95 -2.24
CA GLU A 73 -5.73 -20.90 -0.78
C GLU A 73 -4.48 -20.41 -0.04
N LEU A 74 -3.27 -20.66 -0.57
CA LEU A 74 -2.02 -20.19 0.03
C LEU A 74 -1.88 -18.66 0.00
N TYR A 75 -2.43 -17.96 -0.98
CA TYR A 75 -2.25 -16.52 -1.16
C TYR A 75 -2.59 -15.74 0.11
N TYR A 76 -3.76 -15.98 0.66
CA TYR A 76 -4.17 -15.34 1.91
C TYR A 76 -3.88 -16.20 3.15
N GLY A 77 -3.85 -17.53 3.01
CA GLY A 77 -3.50 -18.43 4.11
C GLY A 77 -2.07 -18.26 4.62
N GLU A 78 -1.16 -17.85 3.74
CA GLU A 78 0.26 -17.62 4.06
C GLU A 78 0.69 -16.17 3.74
N PHE A 79 -0.26 -15.22 3.82
CA PHE A 79 -0.05 -13.82 3.42
C PHE A 79 1.22 -13.20 3.99
N MET A 80 1.52 -13.48 5.26
CA MET A 80 2.69 -12.92 5.94
C MET A 80 4.03 -13.36 5.34
N LYS A 81 4.07 -14.44 4.56
CA LYS A 81 5.26 -14.85 3.82
C LYS A 81 5.55 -13.99 2.59
N MET A 82 4.57 -13.21 2.15
CA MET A 82 4.74 -12.24 1.06
C MET A 82 5.28 -10.89 1.56
N MET A 83 5.45 -10.73 2.89
CA MET A 83 6.01 -9.52 3.49
C MET A 83 7.52 -9.63 3.62
N GLY A 84 8.26 -8.77 2.92
CA GLY A 84 9.73 -8.66 3.00
C GLY A 84 10.22 -7.86 4.20
N GLY A 85 9.30 -7.16 4.90
CA GLY A 85 9.65 -6.34 6.05
C GLY A 85 9.39 -4.85 5.86
N GLN A 86 9.96 -4.02 6.72
CA GLN A 86 9.95 -2.57 6.55
C GLN A 86 11.01 -2.15 5.52
N ILE A 87 10.68 -1.19 4.67
CA ILE A 87 11.67 -0.60 3.74
C ILE A 87 12.73 0.12 4.55
N SER A 88 13.99 -0.24 4.29
CA SER A 88 15.16 0.18 5.09
C SER A 88 15.24 1.69 5.26
N GLY A 89 15.39 2.13 6.51
CA GLY A 89 15.56 3.53 6.89
C GLY A 89 14.29 4.40 6.83
N MET A 90 13.16 3.86 6.36
CA MET A 90 11.92 4.65 6.27
C MET A 90 11.30 4.93 7.64
N GLU A 91 11.39 4.00 8.59
CA GLU A 91 10.89 4.24 9.95
C GLU A 91 11.62 5.40 10.63
N GLU A 92 12.94 5.42 10.55
CA GLU A 92 13.78 6.51 11.09
C GLU A 92 13.48 7.82 10.39
N TYR A 93 13.33 7.80 9.07
CA TYR A 93 13.04 9.00 8.30
C TYR A 93 11.66 9.60 8.64
N VAL A 94 10.64 8.77 8.81
CA VAL A 94 9.32 9.22 9.28
C VAL A 94 9.41 9.85 10.68
N LYS A 95 10.18 9.26 11.61
CA LYS A 95 10.44 9.83 12.93
C LYS A 95 11.11 11.21 12.85
N GLU A 96 12.09 11.37 11.96
CA GLU A 96 12.76 12.67 11.73
C GLU A 96 11.79 13.73 11.19
N LEU A 97 10.92 13.38 10.24
CA LEU A 97 9.91 14.29 9.69
C LEU A 97 8.92 14.74 10.78
N LYS A 98 8.48 13.82 11.63
CA LYS A 98 7.64 14.15 12.80
C LYS A 98 8.38 15.06 13.78
N ALA A 99 9.65 14.82 14.05
CA ALA A 99 10.47 15.65 14.93
C ALA A 99 10.67 17.09 14.36
N LYS A 100 10.65 17.23 13.03
CA LYS A 100 10.65 18.54 12.34
C LYS A 100 9.28 19.25 12.39
N GLY A 101 8.25 18.63 12.97
CA GLY A 101 6.93 19.20 13.15
C GLY A 101 5.92 18.89 12.04
N PHE A 102 6.22 17.98 11.11
CA PHE A 102 5.26 17.55 10.11
C PHE A 102 4.25 16.56 10.71
N ARG A 103 2.99 16.71 10.32
CA ARG A 103 1.95 15.71 10.58
C ARG A 103 2.07 14.59 9.54
N VAL A 104 1.96 13.35 9.99
CA VAL A 104 2.18 12.17 9.14
C VAL A 104 0.97 11.25 9.18
N PHE A 105 0.49 10.84 8.01
CA PHE A 105 -0.71 10.04 7.81
C PHE A 105 -0.44 8.88 6.85
N GLY A 106 -1.34 7.88 6.87
CA GLY A 106 -1.31 6.76 5.94
C GLY A 106 -2.49 6.77 4.97
N LEU A 107 -2.25 6.39 3.71
CA LEU A 107 -3.30 6.17 2.72
C LEU A 107 -2.90 5.00 1.81
N SER A 108 -3.46 3.82 2.05
CA SER A 108 -3.06 2.61 1.35
C SER A 108 -4.22 1.83 0.74
N ASN A 109 -3.96 1.26 -0.45
CA ASN A 109 -4.80 0.21 -1.01
C ASN A 109 -4.41 -1.11 -0.34
N TRP A 110 -5.26 -1.60 0.55
CA TRP A 110 -5.04 -2.82 1.32
C TRP A 110 -6.35 -3.41 1.79
N SER A 111 -6.50 -4.74 1.77
CA SER A 111 -7.69 -5.38 2.32
C SER A 111 -7.75 -5.19 3.84
N GLU A 112 -8.95 -5.00 4.39
CA GLU A 112 -9.15 -4.88 5.83
C GLU A 112 -8.59 -6.11 6.59
N GLU A 113 -8.84 -7.31 6.06
CA GLU A 113 -8.49 -8.57 6.70
C GLU A 113 -6.98 -8.77 6.81
N THR A 114 -6.22 -8.55 5.73
CA THR A 114 -4.76 -8.68 5.77
C THR A 114 -4.08 -7.50 6.44
N PHE A 115 -4.64 -6.29 6.37
CA PHE A 115 -4.13 -5.16 7.12
C PHE A 115 -4.18 -5.39 8.63
N ALA A 116 -5.23 -6.04 9.13
CA ALA A 116 -5.34 -6.42 10.54
C ALA A 116 -4.23 -7.39 10.99
N LEU A 117 -3.71 -8.23 10.09
CA LEU A 117 -2.58 -9.12 10.37
C LEU A 117 -1.23 -8.37 10.36
N VAL A 118 -1.07 -7.42 9.45
CA VAL A 118 0.19 -6.70 9.19
C VAL A 118 0.44 -5.61 10.23
N ARG A 119 -0.60 -4.84 10.59
CA ARG A 119 -0.48 -3.67 11.46
C ARG A 119 0.25 -3.94 12.79
N PRO A 120 -0.03 -5.00 13.55
CA PRO A 120 0.64 -5.24 14.84
C PRO A 120 2.10 -5.69 14.71
N VAL A 121 2.56 -6.01 13.49
CA VAL A 121 3.91 -6.53 13.24
C VAL A 121 4.90 -5.42 12.89
N TYR A 122 4.43 -4.32 12.26
CA TYR A 122 5.30 -3.28 11.73
C TYR A 122 5.10 -1.94 12.45
N PRO A 123 6.02 -1.58 13.38
CA PRO A 123 5.90 -0.36 14.20
C PRO A 123 5.87 0.95 13.42
N VAL A 124 6.39 0.98 12.19
CA VAL A 124 6.34 2.17 11.34
C VAL A 124 4.90 2.65 11.11
N LEU A 125 3.92 1.75 11.11
CA LEU A 125 2.51 2.07 10.93
C LEU A 125 1.91 2.82 12.14
N ASP A 126 2.47 2.63 13.35
CA ASP A 126 2.05 3.33 14.56
C ASP A 126 2.58 4.78 14.62
N LEU A 127 3.46 5.16 13.69
CA LEU A 127 3.94 6.55 13.58
C LEU A 127 2.91 7.48 12.94
N MET A 128 1.92 6.91 12.23
CA MET A 128 0.85 7.69 11.58
C MET A 128 -0.12 8.25 12.62
N GLU A 129 -0.52 9.54 12.48
CA GLU A 129 -1.53 10.14 13.34
C GLU A 129 -2.91 9.53 13.09
N ASP A 130 -3.20 9.24 11.82
CA ASP A 130 -4.41 8.56 11.37
C ASP A 130 -4.15 7.91 10.00
N MET A 131 -5.06 7.03 9.55
CA MET A 131 -4.90 6.30 8.31
C MET A 131 -6.22 6.03 7.60
N VAL A 132 -6.14 5.93 6.28
CA VAL A 132 -7.23 5.48 5.39
C VAL A 132 -6.80 4.20 4.69
N ILE A 133 -7.55 3.13 4.87
CA ILE A 133 -7.33 1.81 4.25
C ILE A 133 -8.48 1.52 3.31
N SER A 134 -8.20 1.30 2.05
CA SER A 134 -9.20 1.17 1.00
C SER A 134 -10.22 0.06 1.24
N GLY A 135 -9.79 -1.09 1.77
CA GLY A 135 -10.66 -2.23 2.07
C GLY A 135 -11.73 -1.91 3.13
N ILE A 136 -11.43 -1.00 4.07
CA ILE A 136 -12.37 -0.50 5.07
C ILE A 136 -13.35 0.49 4.43
N GLU A 137 -12.83 1.40 3.60
CA GLU A 137 -13.59 2.51 3.01
C GLU A 137 -14.34 2.11 1.72
N ARG A 138 -14.02 0.95 1.14
CA ARG A 138 -14.58 0.42 -0.11
C ARG A 138 -14.44 1.39 -1.28
N VAL A 139 -13.36 2.10 -1.31
CA VAL A 139 -12.88 2.96 -2.38
C VAL A 139 -11.35 2.96 -2.36
N MET A 140 -10.72 2.86 -3.53
CA MET A 140 -9.27 2.68 -3.62
C MET A 140 -8.63 3.75 -4.53
N LYS A 141 -7.35 4.03 -4.31
CA LYS A 141 -6.55 4.82 -5.24
C LYS A 141 -6.51 4.12 -6.61
N PRO A 142 -6.58 4.84 -7.74
CA PRO A 142 -6.49 6.30 -7.89
C PRO A 142 -7.84 7.06 -7.88
N ASP A 143 -8.94 6.48 -7.39
CA ASP A 143 -10.24 7.18 -7.34
C ASP A 143 -10.11 8.45 -6.49
N PRO A 144 -10.51 9.63 -7.01
CA PRO A 144 -10.39 10.90 -6.29
C PRO A 144 -11.15 10.92 -4.95
N ARG A 145 -12.18 10.09 -4.79
CA ARG A 145 -12.98 10.03 -3.56
C ARG A 145 -12.17 9.60 -2.35
N ILE A 146 -11.18 8.69 -2.51
CA ILE A 146 -10.36 8.25 -1.37
C ILE A 146 -9.43 9.36 -0.88
N PHE A 147 -8.89 10.18 -1.78
CA PHE A 147 -8.07 11.34 -1.41
C PHE A 147 -8.92 12.41 -0.71
N GLN A 148 -10.13 12.70 -1.21
CA GLN A 148 -11.06 13.62 -0.58
C GLN A 148 -11.46 13.16 0.83
N LEU A 149 -11.73 11.86 0.98
CA LEU A 149 -12.00 11.25 2.28
C LEU A 149 -10.81 11.39 3.23
N ALA A 150 -9.58 11.13 2.76
CA ALA A 150 -8.36 11.29 3.54
C ALA A 150 -8.17 12.74 4.01
N LEU A 151 -8.29 13.72 3.11
CA LEU A 151 -8.21 15.14 3.46
C LEU A 151 -9.23 15.54 4.52
N GLN A 152 -10.47 15.07 4.37
CA GLN A 152 -11.55 15.36 5.33
C GLN A 152 -11.28 14.69 6.69
N ARG A 153 -10.96 13.39 6.71
CA ARG A 153 -10.69 12.62 7.94
C ARG A 153 -9.52 13.19 8.73
N PHE A 154 -8.44 13.52 8.05
CA PHE A 154 -7.23 14.07 8.68
C PHE A 154 -7.37 15.56 9.03
N SER A 155 -8.45 16.20 8.57
CA SER A 155 -8.68 17.66 8.73
C SER A 155 -7.50 18.48 8.20
N ILE A 156 -7.05 18.18 6.97
CA ILE A 156 -5.91 18.81 6.29
C ILE A 156 -6.33 19.39 4.94
N LYS A 157 -5.50 20.32 4.41
CA LYS A 157 -5.73 20.95 3.10
C LYS A 157 -4.80 20.38 2.04
N ALA A 158 -5.32 20.21 0.82
CA ALA A 158 -4.56 19.67 -0.29
C ALA A 158 -3.27 20.46 -0.56
N GLU A 159 -3.36 21.80 -0.61
CA GLU A 159 -2.23 22.70 -0.88
C GLU A 159 -1.15 22.76 0.22
N GLU A 160 -1.41 22.16 1.37
CA GLU A 160 -0.47 22.03 2.49
C GLU A 160 0.03 20.60 2.67
N THR A 161 -0.27 19.71 1.69
CA THR A 161 -0.06 18.26 1.82
C THR A 161 0.80 17.73 0.70
N VAL A 162 1.73 16.83 1.07
CA VAL A 162 2.48 15.97 0.16
C VAL A 162 1.93 14.54 0.28
N PHE A 163 1.79 13.86 -0.86
CA PHE A 163 1.44 12.45 -0.95
C PHE A 163 2.60 11.68 -1.58
N ILE A 164 3.06 10.61 -0.94
CA ILE A 164 4.18 9.79 -1.35
C ILE A 164 3.67 8.38 -1.68
N ASP A 165 3.87 7.93 -2.93
CA ASP A 165 3.34 6.66 -3.43
C ASP A 165 4.26 6.15 -4.58
N ASP A 166 4.40 4.85 -4.72
CA ASP A 166 5.24 4.22 -5.76
C ASP A 166 4.51 4.04 -7.10
N ASN A 167 3.18 4.26 -7.11
CA ASN A 167 2.36 4.16 -8.32
C ASN A 167 2.13 5.53 -8.96
N PRO A 168 2.59 5.77 -10.21
CA PRO A 168 2.44 7.05 -10.90
C PRO A 168 0.99 7.46 -11.13
N ASN A 169 0.04 6.52 -11.24
CA ASN A 169 -1.38 6.83 -11.40
C ASN A 169 -1.96 7.43 -10.11
N ASN A 170 -1.56 6.94 -8.95
CA ASN A 170 -1.96 7.47 -7.65
C ASN A 170 -1.40 8.88 -7.44
N VAL A 171 -0.12 9.06 -7.79
CA VAL A 171 0.55 10.38 -7.75
C VAL A 171 -0.16 11.39 -8.66
N ALA A 172 -0.52 10.98 -9.89
CA ALA A 172 -1.24 11.84 -10.82
C ALA A 172 -2.64 12.23 -10.31
N ALA A 173 -3.36 11.28 -9.70
CA ALA A 173 -4.68 11.54 -9.10
C ALA A 173 -4.60 12.51 -7.92
N ALA A 174 -3.60 12.39 -7.05
CA ALA A 174 -3.34 13.33 -5.96
C ALA A 174 -3.05 14.74 -6.47
N ASN A 175 -2.18 14.85 -7.50
CA ASN A 175 -1.85 16.13 -8.14
C ASN A 175 -3.08 16.82 -8.75
N ALA A 176 -3.99 16.06 -9.35
CA ALA A 176 -5.24 16.59 -9.92
C ALA A 176 -6.16 17.23 -8.87
N LEU A 177 -5.98 16.89 -7.58
CA LEU A 177 -6.72 17.44 -6.44
C LEU A 177 -5.96 18.55 -5.71
N GLY A 178 -4.80 18.97 -6.21
CA GLY A 178 -3.97 20.02 -5.60
C GLY A 178 -3.09 19.52 -4.44
N ILE A 179 -3.00 18.22 -4.23
CA ILE A 179 -2.00 17.61 -3.32
C ILE A 179 -0.68 17.52 -4.08
N THR A 180 0.43 17.83 -3.45
CA THR A 180 1.75 17.65 -4.08
C THR A 180 2.13 16.17 -4.05
N GLY A 181 2.00 15.48 -5.19
CA GLY A 181 2.34 14.06 -5.32
C GLY A 181 3.84 13.87 -5.60
N ILE A 182 4.47 12.94 -4.89
CA ILE A 182 5.86 12.51 -5.09
C ILE A 182 5.86 11.02 -5.43
N LEU A 183 6.43 10.66 -6.58
CA LEU A 183 6.70 9.26 -6.92
C LEU A 183 7.85 8.76 -6.06
N PHE A 184 7.60 7.69 -5.31
CA PHE A 184 8.62 7.07 -4.49
C PHE A 184 9.53 6.19 -5.34
N GLU A 185 10.81 6.51 -5.36
CA GLU A 185 11.86 5.76 -6.07
C GLU A 185 13.00 5.38 -5.10
N GLY A 186 12.67 5.22 -3.81
CA GLY A 186 13.60 4.94 -2.73
C GLY A 186 13.81 6.12 -1.79
N LYS A 187 14.32 5.78 -0.59
CA LYS A 187 14.46 6.74 0.53
C LYS A 187 15.34 7.94 0.17
N GLU A 188 16.51 7.69 -0.41
CA GLU A 188 17.49 8.74 -0.75
C GLU A 188 16.91 9.78 -1.70
N LYS A 189 16.17 9.30 -2.71
CA LYS A 189 15.49 10.17 -3.68
C LYS A 189 14.39 10.98 -3.02
N LEU A 190 13.60 10.35 -2.14
CA LEU A 190 12.54 11.03 -1.38
C LEU A 190 13.13 12.13 -0.49
N GLU A 191 14.22 11.86 0.22
CA GLU A 191 14.92 12.85 1.05
C GLU A 191 15.36 14.06 0.22
N GLU A 192 15.96 13.81 -0.94
CA GLU A 192 16.42 14.88 -1.83
C GLU A 192 15.27 15.79 -2.30
N VAL A 193 14.14 15.16 -2.70
CA VAL A 193 12.96 15.90 -3.19
C VAL A 193 12.28 16.66 -2.06
N LEU A 194 12.08 16.04 -0.90
CA LEU A 194 11.46 16.68 0.26
C LEU A 194 12.31 17.83 0.81
N ASN A 195 13.62 17.68 0.89
CA ASN A 195 14.50 18.77 1.33
C ASN A 195 14.41 20.00 0.42
N LYS A 196 14.24 19.83 -0.89
CA LYS A 196 14.03 20.97 -1.82
C LYS A 196 12.65 21.60 -1.68
N LEU A 197 11.63 20.81 -1.36
CA LEU A 197 10.24 21.27 -1.25
C LEU A 197 9.94 21.95 0.09
N LEU A 198 10.60 21.51 1.15
CA LEU A 198 10.35 21.93 2.53
C LEU A 198 11.26 23.05 3.02
N CYS A 199 12.29 23.45 2.22
CA CYS A 199 13.07 24.66 2.44
C CYS A 199 12.30 25.89 1.97
#